data_caa8ed8c1d398a56789ea0d64c810842
#
_entry.id   caa8ed8c1d398a56789ea0d64c810842
#
_cell.length_a   1.000
_cell.length_b   1.000
_cell.length_c   1.000
_cell.angle_alpha   90.00
_cell.angle_beta   90.00
_cell.angle_gamma   90.00
#
_symmetry.space_group_name_H-M   'P 1'
#
loop_
_entity.id
_entity.type
_entity.pdbx_description
1 polymer ?
#
loop_
_entity_poly.entity_id
_entity_poly.type
_entity_poly.pdbx_seq_one_letter_code
_entity_poly.pdbx_strand_id
1 'polypeptide(L)'
;PYEVVWSNQWEPSTKVQHASMVYETRWDKKSHCNQDISTVEVTEIPDHDLLVGGFPCQDYSVATTLKNSKGLIGKKGVLWWSIHKILNEKEHKTKYLFLENVDRLLISPSGQRGRDFAIILKSLNDLGYAVEWRVVNASEYGMPQRRKRIFILAYLKDSTIYNEIKETTSRDWILKDGTLANAFPVQSDDILF
;
A
#
# COMPACT_ATOMS: atom_id res chain seq x y z
N PRO A 1 -18.75 -4.35 -9.49
CA PRO A 1 -17.62 -4.02 -10.33
C PRO A 1 -16.98 -2.72 -9.83
N TYR A 2 -15.64 -2.58 -9.97
CA TYR A 2 -14.91 -1.36 -9.63
C TYR A 2 -14.80 -0.48 -10.87
N GLU A 3 -14.85 0.84 -10.66
CA GLU A 3 -14.54 1.84 -11.68
C GLU A 3 -13.21 2.51 -11.32
N VAL A 4 -12.28 2.60 -12.28
CA VAL A 4 -11.02 3.29 -12.09
C VAL A 4 -11.22 4.77 -12.43
N VAL A 5 -11.31 5.61 -11.40
CA VAL A 5 -11.52 7.05 -11.56
C VAL A 5 -10.23 7.82 -11.82
N TRP A 6 -9.09 7.25 -11.43
CA TRP A 6 -7.77 7.84 -11.64
C TRP A 6 -6.67 6.80 -11.53
N SER A 7 -5.60 6.98 -12.29
CA SER A 7 -4.41 6.14 -12.23
C SER A 7 -3.14 6.97 -12.40
N ASN A 8 -2.05 6.51 -11.80
CA ASN A 8 -0.73 7.13 -11.94
C ASN A 8 0.32 6.06 -12.19
N GLN A 9 1.15 6.30 -13.18
CA GLN A 9 2.34 5.50 -13.47
C GLN A 9 3.46 6.39 -13.99
N TRP A 10 4.58 6.39 -13.27
CA TRP A 10 5.78 7.12 -13.68
C TRP A 10 7.03 6.38 -13.25
N GLU A 11 8.01 6.29 -14.16
CA GLU A 11 9.28 5.61 -13.93
C GLU A 11 10.46 6.59 -14.09
N PRO A 12 11.11 7.00 -12.99
CA PRO A 12 12.13 8.04 -13.02
C PRO A 12 13.42 7.64 -13.77
N SER A 13 13.66 6.33 -13.92
CA SER A 13 14.89 5.82 -14.53
C SER A 13 14.85 5.79 -16.06
N THR A 14 13.69 5.99 -16.68
CA THR A 14 13.50 5.89 -18.11
C THR A 14 12.99 7.18 -18.73
N LYS A 15 13.50 7.51 -19.93
CA LYS A 15 12.97 8.64 -20.74
C LYS A 15 11.62 8.28 -21.38
N VAL A 16 11.43 7.01 -21.73
CA VAL A 16 10.21 6.51 -22.38
C VAL A 16 9.39 5.76 -21.36
N GLN A 17 8.17 6.21 -21.14
CA GLN A 17 7.25 5.69 -20.11
C GLN A 17 6.42 4.53 -20.66
N HIS A 18 7.06 3.39 -20.94
CA HIS A 18 6.43 2.25 -21.60
C HIS A 18 5.19 1.72 -20.86
N ALA A 19 5.24 1.63 -19.54
CA ALA A 19 4.11 1.14 -18.76
C ALA A 19 2.90 2.07 -18.86
N SER A 20 3.12 3.39 -18.81
CA SER A 20 2.09 4.39 -19.02
C SER A 20 1.51 4.32 -20.43
N MET A 21 2.37 4.21 -21.46
CA MET A 21 1.92 4.07 -22.85
C MET A 21 1.05 2.81 -23.06
N VAL A 22 1.41 1.68 -22.45
CA VAL A 22 0.59 0.44 -22.51
C VAL A 22 -0.74 0.65 -21.80
N TYR A 23 -0.73 1.31 -20.65
CA TYR A 23 -1.97 1.62 -19.93
C TYR A 23 -2.90 2.48 -20.78
N GLU A 24 -2.40 3.59 -21.30
CA GLU A 24 -3.16 4.50 -22.16
C GLU A 24 -3.71 3.86 -23.45
N THR A 25 -3.00 2.84 -23.97
CA THR A 25 -3.44 2.11 -25.16
C THR A 25 -4.63 1.19 -24.85
N ARG A 26 -4.72 0.68 -23.62
CA ARG A 26 -5.74 -0.31 -23.20
C ARG A 26 -6.92 0.32 -22.49
N TRP A 27 -6.70 1.45 -21.82
CA TRP A 27 -7.67 2.09 -20.94
C TRP A 27 -7.85 3.57 -21.32
N ASP A 28 -8.67 4.29 -20.60
CA ASP A 28 -8.90 5.71 -20.88
C ASP A 28 -7.70 6.57 -20.47
N LYS A 29 -7.23 7.42 -21.39
CA LYS A 29 -6.19 8.42 -21.14
C LYS A 29 -6.61 9.52 -20.18
N LYS A 30 -7.89 9.85 -20.12
CA LYS A 30 -8.39 11.03 -19.40
C LYS A 30 -8.17 10.93 -17.90
N SER A 31 -8.19 9.71 -17.37
CA SER A 31 -7.98 9.43 -15.95
C SER A 31 -6.56 8.99 -15.61
N HIS A 32 -5.62 9.05 -16.59
CA HIS A 32 -4.24 8.61 -16.42
C HIS A 32 -3.28 9.78 -16.26
N CYS A 33 -2.50 9.75 -15.17
CA CYS A 33 -1.46 10.72 -14.88
C CYS A 33 -0.08 10.07 -15.04
N ASN A 34 0.77 10.65 -15.91
CA ASN A 34 2.15 10.24 -16.11
C ASN A 34 3.12 11.27 -15.55
N GLN A 35 3.09 11.49 -14.25
CA GLN A 35 3.97 12.41 -13.54
C GLN A 35 4.46 11.74 -12.25
N ASP A 36 5.56 12.23 -11.70
CA ASP A 36 6.00 11.84 -10.37
C ASP A 36 4.89 12.14 -9.36
N ILE A 37 4.38 11.12 -8.69
CA ILE A 37 3.29 11.25 -7.73
C ILE A 37 3.61 12.26 -6.62
N SER A 38 4.88 12.49 -6.31
CA SER A 38 5.31 13.47 -5.31
C SER A 38 5.06 14.92 -5.74
N THR A 39 4.87 15.15 -7.04
CA THR A 39 4.61 16.48 -7.63
C THR A 39 3.13 16.71 -7.94
N VAL A 40 2.30 15.69 -7.84
CA VAL A 40 0.86 15.79 -8.08
C VAL A 40 0.18 16.45 -6.88
N GLU A 41 -0.63 17.45 -7.15
CA GLU A 41 -1.46 18.06 -6.11
C GLU A 41 -2.62 17.15 -5.73
N VAL A 42 -2.88 16.99 -4.44
CA VAL A 42 -3.91 16.07 -3.94
C VAL A 42 -5.31 16.45 -4.45
N THR A 43 -5.53 17.72 -4.71
CA THR A 43 -6.78 18.25 -5.28
C THR A 43 -7.04 17.81 -6.72
N GLU A 44 -6.00 17.43 -7.45
CA GLU A 44 -6.12 16.91 -8.83
C GLU A 44 -6.55 15.42 -8.86
N ILE A 45 -6.42 14.73 -7.73
CA ILE A 45 -6.83 13.33 -7.60
C ILE A 45 -8.32 13.29 -7.26
N PRO A 46 -9.19 12.68 -8.09
CA PRO A 46 -10.62 12.56 -7.79
C PRO A 46 -10.90 11.84 -6.48
N ASP A 47 -12.06 12.07 -5.91
CA ASP A 47 -12.52 11.30 -4.74
C ASP A 47 -12.70 9.84 -5.11
N HIS A 48 -12.30 8.96 -4.18
CA HIS A 48 -12.32 7.52 -4.40
C HIS A 48 -12.51 6.79 -3.06
N ASP A 49 -13.18 5.65 -3.12
CA ASP A 49 -13.40 4.79 -1.95
C ASP A 49 -12.24 3.81 -1.71
N LEU A 50 -11.53 3.40 -2.79
CA LEU A 50 -10.44 2.43 -2.74
C LEU A 50 -9.18 2.98 -3.39
N LEU A 51 -8.06 2.95 -2.68
CA LEU A 51 -6.73 3.21 -3.22
C LEU A 51 -5.98 1.89 -3.36
N VAL A 52 -5.55 1.58 -4.58
CA VAL A 52 -4.71 0.41 -4.89
C VAL A 52 -3.34 0.89 -5.35
N GLY A 53 -2.28 0.31 -4.83
CA GLY A 53 -0.94 0.70 -5.24
C GLY A 53 0.16 -0.26 -4.85
N GLY A 54 1.26 -0.21 -5.62
CA GLY A 54 2.54 -0.80 -5.24
C GLY A 54 3.57 0.32 -5.07
N PHE A 55 4.40 0.24 -4.06
CA PHE A 55 5.49 1.18 -3.86
C PHE A 55 6.81 0.43 -3.69
N PRO A 56 7.93 0.91 -4.29
CA PRO A 56 9.19 0.22 -4.18
C PRO A 56 9.74 0.28 -2.76
N CYS A 57 10.25 -0.86 -2.29
CA CYS A 57 11.09 -0.94 -1.10
C CYS A 57 12.53 -0.57 -1.52
N GLN A 58 12.80 0.71 -1.73
CA GLN A 58 14.17 1.18 -1.99
C GLN A 58 14.87 1.49 -0.67
N ASP A 59 16.20 1.38 -0.67
CA ASP A 59 17.13 1.42 0.46
C ASP A 59 17.11 2.68 1.37
N TYR A 60 16.04 3.44 1.33
CA TYR A 60 15.85 4.62 2.18
C TYR A 60 14.85 4.29 3.28
N SER A 61 15.34 4.18 4.49
CA SER A 61 14.53 4.01 5.68
C SER A 61 13.37 5.02 5.70
N VAL A 62 12.13 4.52 5.77
CA VAL A 62 10.91 5.33 5.96
C VAL A 62 11.09 6.31 7.14
N ALA A 63 11.87 5.92 8.14
CA ALA A 63 12.17 6.73 9.30
C ALA A 63 13.07 7.96 9.03
N THR A 64 13.96 7.89 8.04
CA THR A 64 14.83 9.03 7.69
C THR A 64 14.01 10.19 7.13
N THR A 65 12.96 9.89 6.39
CA THR A 65 12.06 10.88 5.81
C THR A 65 11.17 11.54 6.87
N LEU A 66 10.79 10.83 7.93
CA LEU A 66 10.02 11.38 9.05
C LEU A 66 10.78 12.49 9.80
N LYS A 67 12.09 12.34 10.00
CA LYS A 67 12.92 13.39 10.60
C LYS A 67 13.05 14.64 9.72
N ASN A 68 12.97 14.47 8.41
CA ASN A 68 13.11 15.52 7.42
C ASN A 68 11.78 16.13 6.96
N SER A 69 10.63 15.60 7.39
CA SER A 69 9.29 16.07 6.99
C SER A 69 8.91 17.45 7.57
N LYS A 70 9.78 18.06 8.36
CA LYS A 70 9.65 19.47 8.77
C LYS A 70 10.12 20.46 7.69
N GLY A 71 9.83 20.14 6.44
CA GLY A 71 10.09 21.03 5.31
C GLY A 71 11.24 20.55 4.43
N LEU A 72 10.93 20.40 3.16
CA LEU A 72 11.81 20.30 2.00
C LEU A 72 12.18 18.89 1.51
N ILE A 73 11.49 18.50 0.38
CA ILE A 73 12.16 18.26 -0.91
C ILE A 73 13.59 17.73 -0.73
N GLY A 74 13.73 16.57 -0.18
CA GLY A 74 14.96 15.82 -0.25
C GLY A 74 14.76 14.64 -1.20
N LYS A 75 15.46 14.68 -2.32
CA LYS A 75 15.68 13.64 -3.31
C LYS A 75 14.95 12.30 -3.05
N LYS A 76 13.91 12.05 -3.89
CA LYS A 76 13.15 10.79 -3.98
C LYS A 76 12.56 10.34 -2.63
N GLY A 77 11.54 11.05 -2.17
CA GLY A 77 10.75 10.62 -1.03
C GLY A 77 10.30 9.19 -1.22
N VAL A 78 10.38 8.40 -0.16
CA VAL A 78 9.78 7.07 -0.15
C VAL A 78 8.33 7.23 -0.62
N LEU A 79 7.93 6.55 -1.69
CA LEU A 79 6.57 6.67 -2.27
C LEU A 79 5.46 6.44 -1.24
N TRP A 80 5.78 5.78 -0.14
CA TRP A 80 4.90 5.68 1.02
C TRP A 80 4.38 7.05 1.48
N TRP A 81 5.23 8.08 1.53
CA TRP A 81 4.80 9.40 2.01
C TRP A 81 3.91 10.13 1.02
N SER A 82 4.00 9.82 -0.28
CA SER A 82 3.02 10.31 -1.26
C SER A 82 1.65 9.68 -1.03
N ILE A 83 1.60 8.37 -0.78
CA ILE A 83 0.36 7.69 -0.39
C ILE A 83 -0.19 8.30 0.90
N HIS A 84 0.65 8.45 1.93
CA HIS A 84 0.26 9.04 3.20
C HIS A 84 -0.28 10.47 3.04
N LYS A 85 0.34 11.31 2.20
CA LYS A 85 -0.11 12.66 1.87
C LYS A 85 -1.52 12.63 1.28
N ILE A 86 -1.77 11.77 0.30
CA ILE A 86 -3.08 11.60 -0.31
C ILE A 86 -4.13 11.26 0.75
N LEU A 87 -3.88 10.26 1.58
CA LEU A 87 -4.80 9.81 2.61
C LEU A 87 -5.06 10.90 3.67
N ASN A 88 -4.05 11.69 4.00
CA ASN A 88 -4.14 12.73 5.02
C ASN A 88 -4.87 13.99 4.52
N GLU A 89 -4.59 14.42 3.30
CA GLU A 89 -5.04 15.71 2.77
C GLU A 89 -6.39 15.65 2.05
N LYS A 90 -6.82 14.46 1.57
CA LYS A 90 -8.15 14.31 0.97
C LYS A 90 -9.24 14.62 1.99
N GLU A 91 -10.18 15.49 1.62
CA GLU A 91 -11.38 15.78 2.43
C GLU A 91 -12.30 14.57 2.49
N HIS A 92 -12.62 13.98 1.32
CA HIS A 92 -13.28 12.69 1.23
C HIS A 92 -12.27 11.60 1.53
N LYS A 93 -12.37 11.01 2.73
CA LYS A 93 -11.40 10.00 3.17
C LYS A 93 -11.60 8.70 2.40
N THR A 94 -10.50 8.20 1.83
CA THR A 94 -10.45 6.88 1.20
C THR A 94 -10.79 5.81 2.23
N LYS A 95 -11.82 5.00 1.99
CA LYS A 95 -12.29 4.00 2.97
C LYS A 95 -11.40 2.76 3.03
N TYR A 96 -10.83 2.38 1.91
CA TYR A 96 -10.10 1.12 1.75
C TYR A 96 -8.76 1.33 1.05
N LEU A 97 -7.73 0.64 1.52
CA LEU A 97 -6.43 0.57 0.86
C LEU A 97 -6.09 -0.88 0.54
N PHE A 98 -5.54 -1.10 -0.64
CA PHE A 98 -4.92 -2.38 -0.99
C PHE A 98 -3.54 -2.13 -1.60
N LEU A 99 -2.51 -2.43 -0.83
CA LEU A 99 -1.13 -2.12 -1.18
C LEU A 99 -0.29 -3.39 -1.34
N GLU A 100 0.65 -3.35 -2.29
CA GLU A 100 1.61 -4.44 -2.53
C GLU A 100 3.03 -3.97 -2.27
N ASN A 101 3.86 -4.86 -1.72
CA ASN A 101 5.30 -4.64 -1.61
C ASN A 101 6.06 -5.98 -1.61
N VAL A 102 7.37 -5.90 -1.67
CA VAL A 102 8.22 -7.08 -1.47
C VAL A 102 8.20 -7.51 0.01
N ASP A 103 8.33 -8.80 0.28
CA ASP A 103 8.35 -9.37 1.63
C ASP A 103 9.49 -8.83 2.51
N ARG A 104 10.57 -8.34 1.89
CA ARG A 104 11.69 -7.66 2.57
C ARG A 104 11.26 -6.44 3.40
N LEU A 105 10.12 -5.83 3.11
CA LEU A 105 9.58 -4.73 3.90
C LEU A 105 9.46 -5.11 5.39
N LEU A 106 9.10 -6.37 5.67
CA LEU A 106 8.94 -6.87 7.04
C LEU A 106 10.25 -6.92 7.85
N ILE A 107 11.39 -6.91 7.18
CA ILE A 107 12.71 -6.98 7.80
C ILE A 107 13.58 -5.75 7.52
N SER A 108 13.03 -4.74 6.88
CA SER A 108 13.72 -3.48 6.57
C SER A 108 13.69 -2.51 7.77
N PRO A 109 14.76 -1.73 8.00
CA PRO A 109 16.11 -1.86 7.46
C PRO A 109 16.91 -2.96 8.17
N SER A 110 17.99 -3.42 7.59
CA SER A 110 18.79 -4.54 8.13
C SER A 110 19.29 -4.32 9.56
N GLY A 111 19.63 -3.08 9.91
CA GLY A 111 20.11 -2.70 11.26
C GLY A 111 18.99 -2.55 12.32
N GLN A 112 17.73 -2.48 11.91
CA GLN A 112 16.56 -2.33 12.79
C GLN A 112 15.37 -3.04 12.17
N ARG A 113 15.43 -4.38 12.15
CA ARG A 113 14.45 -5.25 11.47
C ARG A 113 13.01 -4.90 11.84
N GLY A 114 12.20 -4.69 10.80
CA GLY A 114 10.77 -4.40 10.95
C GLY A 114 10.42 -2.94 11.23
N ARG A 115 11.40 -2.06 11.41
CA ARG A 115 11.16 -0.65 11.73
C ARG A 115 10.35 0.07 10.66
N ASP A 116 10.68 -0.13 9.39
CA ASP A 116 10.00 0.57 8.31
C ASP A 116 8.54 0.13 8.19
N PHE A 117 8.28 -1.17 8.35
CA PHE A 117 6.92 -1.68 8.39
C PHE A 117 6.13 -1.18 9.62
N ALA A 118 6.76 -1.16 10.78
CA ALA A 118 6.14 -0.60 11.99
C ALA A 118 5.76 0.88 11.84
N ILE A 119 6.57 1.68 11.12
CA ILE A 119 6.26 3.08 10.83
C ILE A 119 5.04 3.18 9.90
N ILE A 120 4.96 2.33 8.87
CA ILE A 120 3.79 2.26 7.98
C ILE A 120 2.54 1.95 8.79
N LEU A 121 2.56 0.90 9.62
CA LEU A 121 1.43 0.52 10.47
C LEU A 121 1.04 1.66 11.43
N LYS A 122 2.03 2.28 12.08
CA LYS A 122 1.78 3.41 12.98
C LYS A 122 1.14 4.60 12.26
N SER A 123 1.66 4.98 11.08
CA SER A 123 1.14 6.10 10.31
C SER A 123 -0.28 5.84 9.80
N LEU A 124 -0.61 4.61 9.39
CA LEU A 124 -1.98 4.23 9.03
C LEU A 124 -2.91 4.28 10.24
N ASN A 125 -2.48 3.77 11.38
CA ASN A 125 -3.29 3.86 12.60
C ASN A 125 -3.54 5.32 13.03
N ASP A 126 -2.57 6.21 12.88
CA ASP A 126 -2.70 7.65 13.19
C ASP A 126 -3.69 8.34 12.25
N LEU A 127 -3.80 7.87 11.00
CA LEU A 127 -4.81 8.31 10.04
C LEU A 127 -6.18 7.65 10.26
N GLY A 128 -6.32 6.80 11.27
CA GLY A 128 -7.59 6.16 11.63
C GLY A 128 -7.88 4.85 10.91
N TYR A 129 -6.88 4.18 10.33
CA TYR A 129 -7.07 2.88 9.67
C TYR A 129 -6.79 1.71 10.61
N ALA A 130 -7.58 0.64 10.49
CA ALA A 130 -7.23 -0.69 10.93
C ALA A 130 -6.56 -1.44 9.79
N VAL A 131 -5.57 -2.28 10.09
CA VAL A 131 -4.69 -2.88 9.06
C VAL A 131 -4.58 -4.38 9.25
N GLU A 132 -4.72 -5.12 8.17
CA GLU A 132 -4.30 -6.51 8.05
C GLU A 132 -3.24 -6.66 6.96
N TRP A 133 -2.41 -7.69 7.06
CA TRP A 133 -1.41 -7.99 6.04
C TRP A 133 -1.16 -9.47 5.90
N ARG A 134 -0.66 -9.89 4.73
CA ARG A 134 -0.27 -11.26 4.47
C ARG A 134 0.88 -11.34 3.47
N VAL A 135 1.84 -12.21 3.75
CA VAL A 135 2.82 -12.62 2.75
C VAL A 135 2.24 -13.76 1.94
N VAL A 136 2.15 -13.55 0.64
CA VAL A 136 1.64 -14.54 -0.32
C VAL A 136 2.80 -14.94 -1.23
N ASN A 137 3.05 -16.25 -1.32
CA ASN A 137 3.96 -16.82 -2.29
C ASN A 137 3.15 -17.45 -3.43
N ALA A 138 3.29 -16.93 -4.63
CA ALA A 138 2.50 -17.36 -5.77
C ALA A 138 2.57 -18.88 -6.03
N SER A 139 3.71 -19.53 -5.73
CA SER A 139 3.87 -20.99 -5.91
C SER A 139 3.00 -21.82 -4.96
N GLU A 140 2.56 -21.28 -3.84
CA GLU A 140 1.69 -21.95 -2.87
C GLU A 140 0.22 -21.92 -3.31
N TYR A 141 -0.08 -21.13 -4.35
CA TYR A 141 -1.43 -20.95 -4.91
C TYR A 141 -1.49 -21.37 -6.40
N GLY A 142 -0.71 -22.38 -6.77
CA GLY A 142 -0.79 -23.01 -8.10
C GLY A 142 -0.06 -22.27 -9.23
N MET A 143 0.69 -21.22 -8.94
CA MET A 143 1.45 -20.50 -9.97
C MET A 143 2.86 -21.09 -10.13
N PRO A 144 3.39 -21.23 -11.37
CA PRO A 144 4.72 -21.78 -11.61
C PRO A 144 5.85 -20.79 -11.32
N GLN A 145 5.66 -19.92 -10.33
CA GLN A 145 6.63 -18.88 -9.99
C GLN A 145 6.74 -18.74 -8.46
N ARG A 146 7.95 -18.90 -7.93
CA ARG A 146 8.25 -18.58 -6.54
C ARG A 146 8.40 -17.07 -6.37
N ARG A 147 7.29 -16.39 -6.09
CA ARG A 147 7.23 -14.93 -5.94
C ARG A 147 6.52 -14.58 -4.64
N LYS A 148 7.28 -14.14 -3.65
CA LYS A 148 6.75 -13.67 -2.37
C LYS A 148 6.46 -12.17 -2.41
N ARG A 149 5.27 -11.79 -1.97
CA ARG A 149 4.85 -10.39 -1.82
C ARG A 149 4.06 -10.22 -0.53
N ILE A 150 4.25 -9.09 0.11
CA ILE A 150 3.35 -8.67 1.17
C ILE A 150 2.20 -7.87 0.56
N PHE A 151 0.99 -8.25 0.92
CA PHE A 151 -0.21 -7.47 0.68
C PHE A 151 -0.66 -6.84 1.99
N ILE A 152 -1.04 -5.57 1.92
CA ILE A 152 -1.50 -4.77 3.05
C ILE A 152 -2.89 -4.27 2.70
N LEU A 153 -3.87 -4.61 3.52
CA LEU A 153 -5.24 -4.16 3.37
C LEU A 153 -5.59 -3.31 4.60
N ALA A 154 -6.13 -2.13 4.36
CA ALA A 154 -6.49 -1.23 5.45
C ALA A 154 -7.91 -0.70 5.28
N TYR A 155 -8.57 -0.51 6.40
CA TYR A 155 -9.97 -0.09 6.51
C TYR A 155 -10.06 1.14 7.40
N LEU A 156 -10.69 2.19 6.92
CA LEU A 156 -10.99 3.35 7.76
C LEU A 156 -11.95 2.96 8.88
N LYS A 157 -11.71 3.44 10.10
CA LYS A 157 -12.44 3.03 11.32
C LYS A 157 -13.92 3.41 11.36
N ASP A 158 -14.43 4.14 10.38
CA ASP A 158 -15.84 4.40 10.18
C ASP A 158 -16.50 3.57 9.05
N SER A 159 -15.69 2.72 8.39
CA SER A 159 -16.15 1.84 7.31
C SER A 159 -17.01 0.69 7.81
N THR A 160 -17.88 0.16 6.95
CA THR A 160 -18.74 -0.99 7.25
C THR A 160 -17.93 -2.20 7.67
N ILE A 161 -16.84 -2.51 6.94
CA ILE A 161 -15.96 -3.64 7.23
C ILE A 161 -15.31 -3.48 8.61
N TYR A 162 -14.85 -2.28 8.96
CA TYR A 162 -14.28 -2.07 10.30
C TYR A 162 -15.29 -2.36 11.41
N ASN A 163 -16.55 -2.01 11.22
CA ASN A 163 -17.59 -2.29 12.21
C ASN A 163 -17.84 -3.80 12.43
N GLU A 164 -17.59 -4.61 11.42
CA GLU A 164 -17.66 -6.07 11.52
C GLU A 164 -16.45 -6.66 12.27
N ILE A 165 -15.26 -6.08 12.07
CA ILE A 165 -14.01 -6.61 12.64
C ILE A 165 -13.68 -6.11 14.05
N LYS A 166 -14.22 -4.97 14.47
CA LYS A 166 -13.87 -4.31 15.74
C LYS A 166 -14.12 -5.17 16.98
N GLU A 167 -15.06 -6.13 16.90
CA GLU A 167 -15.39 -7.08 17.96
C GLU A 167 -14.47 -8.32 17.96
N THR A 168 -13.67 -8.49 16.91
CA THR A 168 -12.73 -9.61 16.76
C THR A 168 -11.37 -9.20 17.30
N THR A 169 -10.64 -10.12 17.93
CA THR A 169 -9.27 -9.81 18.36
C THR A 169 -8.39 -9.57 17.15
N SER A 170 -7.42 -8.65 17.28
CA SER A 170 -6.48 -8.36 16.17
C SER A 170 -5.76 -9.60 15.67
N ARG A 171 -5.49 -10.55 16.56
CA ARG A 171 -4.86 -11.84 16.22
C ARG A 171 -5.77 -12.70 15.35
N ASP A 172 -7.01 -12.91 15.77
CA ASP A 172 -7.96 -13.75 15.03
C ASP A 172 -8.29 -13.10 13.69
N TRP A 173 -8.43 -11.77 13.64
CA TRP A 173 -8.61 -11.06 12.40
C TRP A 173 -7.47 -11.33 11.39
N ILE A 174 -6.22 -11.16 11.78
CA ILE A 174 -5.07 -11.35 10.89
C ILE A 174 -4.89 -12.81 10.49
N LEU A 175 -5.16 -13.76 11.39
CA LEU A 175 -4.84 -15.17 11.17
C LEU A 175 -6.00 -15.99 10.58
N LYS A 176 -7.27 -15.65 10.88
CA LYS A 176 -8.44 -16.50 10.58
C LYS A 176 -9.56 -15.77 9.86
N ASP A 177 -10.03 -14.64 10.42
CA ASP A 177 -11.33 -14.08 10.08
C ASP A 177 -11.22 -12.92 9.08
N GLY A 178 -10.01 -12.36 8.89
CA GLY A 178 -9.77 -11.23 8.00
C GLY A 178 -9.93 -11.58 6.52
N THR A 179 -10.09 -10.56 5.71
CA THR A 179 -10.24 -10.70 4.25
C THR A 179 -9.05 -11.40 3.62
N LEU A 180 -7.83 -11.02 4.01
CA LEU A 180 -6.61 -11.68 3.50
C LEU A 180 -6.43 -13.08 4.06
N ALA A 181 -6.87 -13.33 5.31
CA ALA A 181 -6.83 -14.66 5.90
C ALA A 181 -7.75 -15.63 5.16
N ASN A 182 -8.96 -15.18 4.82
CA ASN A 182 -9.93 -15.98 4.06
C ASN A 182 -9.51 -16.18 2.60
N ALA A 183 -8.97 -15.14 1.97
CA ALA A 183 -8.52 -15.20 0.56
C ALA A 183 -7.26 -16.06 0.37
N PHE A 184 -6.37 -16.07 1.37
CA PHE A 184 -5.09 -16.77 1.34
C PHE A 184 -4.89 -17.56 2.64
N PRO A 185 -5.65 -18.65 2.87
CA PRO A 185 -5.54 -19.45 4.07
C PRO A 185 -4.15 -20.08 4.17
N VAL A 186 -3.60 -20.12 5.40
CA VAL A 186 -2.38 -20.87 5.72
C VAL A 186 -2.76 -22.08 6.56
N GLN A 187 -2.04 -23.19 6.39
CA GLN A 187 -2.21 -24.35 7.25
C GLN A 187 -1.68 -24.02 8.65
N SER A 188 -2.33 -24.54 9.68
CA SER A 188 -2.00 -24.25 11.08
C SER A 188 -0.55 -24.58 11.46
N ASP A 189 0.06 -25.52 10.75
CA ASP A 189 1.43 -26.00 10.97
C ASP A 189 2.49 -25.03 10.40
N ASP A 190 2.10 -24.11 9.55
CA ASP A 190 2.98 -23.09 8.95
C ASP A 190 3.13 -21.83 9.82
N ILE A 191 2.39 -21.75 10.93
CA ILE A 191 2.47 -20.62 11.88
C ILE A 191 3.58 -20.91 12.90
N LEU A 192 4.80 -20.99 12.44
CA LEU A 192 5.98 -20.93 13.31
C LEU A 192 6.38 -19.47 13.51
N PHE A 193 6.22 -19.02 14.75
CA PHE A 193 6.69 -17.71 15.23
C PHE A 193 8.22 -17.68 15.43
#